data_552e91d56fb23b602d2cc92d46589620
#
_entry.id   552e91d56fb23b602d2cc92d46589620
#
_cell.length_a   1.000
_cell.length_b   1.000
_cell.length_c   1.000
_cell.angle_alpha   90.00
_cell.angle_beta   90.00
_cell.angle_gamma   90.00
#
_symmetry.space_group_name_H-M   'P 1'
#
loop_
_entity.id
_entity.type
_entity.pdbx_description
1 polymer ?
#
loop_
_entity_poly.entity_id
_entity_poly.type
_entity_poly.pdbx_seq_one_letter_code
_entity_poly.pdbx_strand_id
1 'polypeptide(L)'
;MEQHKILIISERDIDHTILSACLERALPPRFLPASADAMDRPLEALMDPEIDAVIMAHGPQTDYLLRLAQKNDTPVPLLILLDDADDATITRLRDYGAQDYLVRGQLQDAMVHRVLDYNIQLKQAREQIRQLSNRDTLTGALNRVGFRAHLERAMDRSQRYGFNTALLYINIDQFSNVNDHYGEADGDVMIKSISRRLINKMRSTDSIARLGGDEFAVILEDVSSPADVE
;
A
#
# COMPACT_ATOMS: atom_id res chain seq x y z
N MET A 1 -21.74 -7.01 6.05
CA MET A 1 -20.99 -5.79 6.43
C MET A 1 -19.54 -6.22 6.57
N GLU A 2 -18.64 -5.49 5.98
CA GLU A 2 -17.20 -5.73 6.09
C GLU A 2 -16.74 -5.44 7.51
N GLN A 3 -15.99 -6.35 8.11
CA GLN A 3 -15.40 -6.19 9.44
C GLN A 3 -13.96 -5.73 9.27
N HIS A 4 -13.57 -4.73 10.05
CA HIS A 4 -12.23 -4.14 10.02
C HIS A 4 -11.45 -4.50 11.28
N LYS A 5 -10.23 -4.92 11.10
CA LYS A 5 -9.32 -5.31 12.18
C LYS A 5 -8.44 -4.13 12.58
N ILE A 6 -8.55 -3.69 13.83
CA ILE A 6 -7.89 -2.50 14.34
C ILE A 6 -6.80 -2.90 15.33
N LEU A 7 -5.54 -2.64 14.98
CA LEU A 7 -4.41 -2.89 15.86
C LEU A 7 -4.30 -1.76 16.88
N ILE A 8 -4.26 -2.13 18.16
CA ILE A 8 -4.03 -1.20 19.27
C ILE A 8 -2.61 -1.39 19.77
N ILE A 9 -1.82 -0.31 19.78
CA ILE A 9 -0.44 -0.26 20.28
C ILE A 9 -0.41 0.69 21.47
N SER A 10 -0.30 0.16 22.69
CA SER A 10 -0.16 0.94 23.93
C SER A 10 0.56 0.12 24.99
N GLU A 11 1.38 0.78 25.79
CA GLU A 11 1.99 0.21 27.00
C GLU A 11 1.00 0.18 28.19
N ARG A 12 -0.18 0.81 28.03
CA ARG A 12 -1.19 0.91 29.09
C ARG A 12 -2.34 -0.06 28.81
N ASP A 13 -2.54 -1.05 29.66
CA ASP A 13 -3.66 -1.99 29.58
C ASP A 13 -5.03 -1.29 29.56
N ILE A 14 -5.13 -0.15 30.23
CA ILE A 14 -6.37 0.64 30.25
C ILE A 14 -6.77 1.15 28.86
N ASP A 15 -5.80 1.50 28.00
CA ASP A 15 -6.08 1.94 26.63
C ASP A 15 -6.66 0.79 25.81
N HIS A 16 -6.09 -0.41 25.93
CA HIS A 16 -6.61 -1.61 25.28
C HIS A 16 -8.06 -1.88 25.72
N THR A 17 -8.32 -1.81 27.04
CA THR A 17 -9.65 -2.05 27.60
C THR A 17 -10.69 -1.04 27.08
N ILE A 18 -10.36 0.27 27.12
CA ILE A 18 -11.30 1.32 26.70
C ILE A 18 -11.53 1.27 25.20
N LEU A 19 -10.46 1.16 24.39
CA LEU A 19 -10.59 1.13 22.93
C LEU A 19 -11.33 -0.12 22.47
N SER A 20 -11.01 -1.30 22.99
CA SER A 20 -11.73 -2.54 22.68
C SER A 20 -13.22 -2.42 22.99
N ALA A 21 -13.56 -1.86 24.17
CA ALA A 21 -14.95 -1.62 24.52
C ALA A 21 -15.66 -0.65 23.56
N CYS A 22 -14.97 0.40 23.09
CA CYS A 22 -15.51 1.32 22.10
C CYS A 22 -15.72 0.64 20.72
N LEU A 23 -14.78 -0.21 20.30
CA LEU A 23 -14.83 -0.87 19.00
C LEU A 23 -15.94 -1.92 18.91
N GLU A 24 -16.17 -2.68 20.00
CA GLU A 24 -17.07 -3.82 20.03
C GLU A 24 -18.55 -3.46 20.29
N ARG A 25 -18.85 -2.22 20.73
CA ARG A 25 -20.22 -1.82 21.11
C ARG A 25 -21.24 -1.72 19.97
N ALA A 26 -20.80 -1.67 18.73
CA ALA A 26 -21.70 -1.77 17.59
C ALA A 26 -22.18 -3.22 17.40
N LEU A 27 -23.48 -3.45 17.14
CA LEU A 27 -24.04 -4.78 16.91
C LEU A 27 -24.61 -4.88 15.48
N PRO A 28 -24.07 -5.77 14.60
CA PRO A 28 -22.85 -6.57 14.81
C PRO A 28 -21.60 -5.72 14.85
N PRO A 29 -20.51 -6.14 15.54
CA PRO A 29 -19.30 -5.36 15.65
C PRO A 29 -18.68 -5.17 14.26
N ARG A 30 -18.43 -3.90 13.91
CA ARG A 30 -17.83 -3.51 12.64
C ARG A 30 -16.30 -3.45 12.73
N PHE A 31 -15.79 -3.15 13.91
CA PHE A 31 -14.38 -3.09 14.21
C PHE A 31 -14.02 -4.18 15.21
N LEU A 32 -12.94 -4.89 14.92
CA LEU A 32 -12.41 -5.96 15.78
C LEU A 32 -11.06 -5.52 16.32
N PRO A 33 -10.90 -5.40 17.66
CA PRO A 33 -9.61 -5.09 18.24
C PRO A 33 -8.63 -6.23 18.02
N ALA A 34 -7.40 -5.89 17.66
CA ALA A 34 -6.26 -6.78 17.61
C ALA A 34 -5.19 -6.23 18.54
N SER A 35 -4.59 -7.10 19.35
CA SER A 35 -3.38 -6.82 20.10
C SER A 35 -2.24 -7.62 19.50
N ALA A 36 -1.08 -7.00 19.34
CA ALA A 36 0.14 -7.71 18.99
C ALA A 36 1.22 -7.27 19.96
N ASP A 37 2.23 -8.12 20.16
CA ASP A 37 3.52 -7.70 20.71
C ASP A 37 4.22 -6.77 19.70
N ALA A 38 3.47 -5.71 19.33
CA ALA A 38 3.85 -4.74 18.32
C ALA A 38 5.11 -3.96 18.70
N MET A 39 5.50 -4.03 19.97
CA MET A 39 6.72 -3.40 20.47
C MET A 39 7.97 -4.23 20.17
N ASP A 40 7.85 -5.56 20.07
CA ASP A 40 8.98 -6.44 19.73
C ASP A 40 9.26 -6.45 18.21
N ARG A 41 8.19 -6.35 17.38
CA ARG A 41 8.28 -6.35 15.91
C ARG A 41 7.34 -5.33 15.27
N PRO A 42 7.59 -4.05 15.50
CA PRO A 42 6.63 -3.01 15.11
C PRO A 42 6.39 -2.94 13.61
N LEU A 43 7.41 -3.17 12.78
CA LEU A 43 7.26 -3.11 11.34
C LEU A 43 6.42 -4.28 10.79
N GLU A 44 6.61 -5.49 11.32
CA GLU A 44 5.80 -6.65 10.91
C GLU A 44 4.32 -6.41 11.23
N ALA A 45 4.03 -5.88 12.43
CA ALA A 45 2.66 -5.56 12.84
C ALA A 45 2.02 -4.45 11.98
N LEU A 46 2.80 -3.42 11.59
CA LEU A 46 2.34 -2.33 10.74
C LEU A 46 2.19 -2.73 9.26
N MET A 47 2.81 -3.82 8.83
CA MET A 47 2.75 -4.36 7.46
C MET A 47 1.84 -5.58 7.35
N ASP A 48 1.16 -6.00 8.42
CA ASP A 48 0.22 -7.11 8.40
C ASP A 48 -0.97 -6.77 7.48
N PRO A 49 -1.21 -7.56 6.40
CA PRO A 49 -2.29 -7.30 5.46
C PRO A 49 -3.69 -7.47 6.05
N GLU A 50 -3.81 -8.14 7.21
CA GLU A 50 -5.09 -8.31 7.90
C GLU A 50 -5.48 -7.07 8.72
N ILE A 51 -4.57 -6.13 8.96
CA ILE A 51 -4.85 -4.91 9.73
C ILE A 51 -5.38 -3.80 8.81
N ASP A 52 -6.53 -3.24 9.16
CA ASP A 52 -7.16 -2.15 8.41
C ASP A 52 -6.78 -0.76 8.91
N ALA A 53 -6.52 -0.61 10.22
CA ALA A 53 -6.04 0.62 10.83
C ALA A 53 -5.28 0.35 12.13
N VAL A 54 -4.47 1.32 12.56
CA VAL A 54 -3.71 1.25 13.81
C VAL A 54 -4.07 2.44 14.69
N ILE A 55 -4.36 2.18 15.96
CA ILE A 55 -4.44 3.20 17.01
C ILE A 55 -3.23 3.04 17.92
N MET A 56 -2.34 4.02 17.92
CA MET A 56 -1.11 4.01 18.70
C MET A 56 -1.15 5.05 19.81
N ALA A 57 -0.93 4.65 21.06
CA ALA A 57 -0.80 5.60 22.16
C ALA A 57 0.47 6.45 21.98
N HIS A 58 0.34 7.77 22.18
CA HIS A 58 1.48 8.67 22.15
C HIS A 58 2.45 8.36 23.27
N GLY A 59 3.72 8.18 22.94
CA GLY A 59 4.78 7.82 23.86
C GLY A 59 6.18 8.02 23.26
N PRO A 60 7.24 7.64 23.97
CA PRO A 60 8.63 7.87 23.55
C PRO A 60 9.00 7.27 22.18
N GLN A 61 8.32 6.21 21.76
CA GLN A 61 8.62 5.51 20.51
C GLN A 61 7.72 5.95 19.34
N THR A 62 6.71 6.77 19.58
CA THR A 62 5.73 7.17 18.56
C THR A 62 6.38 7.82 17.35
N ASP A 63 7.26 8.79 17.57
CA ASP A 63 7.96 9.50 16.48
C ASP A 63 8.82 8.54 15.65
N TYR A 64 9.47 7.58 16.28
CA TYR A 64 10.25 6.54 15.59
C TYR A 64 9.37 5.63 14.76
N LEU A 65 8.26 5.13 15.32
CA LEU A 65 7.34 4.23 14.64
C LEU A 65 6.64 4.91 13.46
N LEU A 66 6.24 6.17 13.59
CA LEU A 66 5.66 6.95 12.49
C LEU A 66 6.65 7.11 11.33
N ARG A 67 7.90 7.51 11.62
CA ARG A 67 8.93 7.62 10.58
C ARG A 67 9.26 6.28 9.93
N LEU A 68 9.26 5.19 10.71
CA LEU A 68 9.48 3.85 10.20
C LEU A 68 8.34 3.43 9.25
N ALA A 69 7.10 3.71 9.64
CA ALA A 69 5.92 3.47 8.82
C ALA A 69 5.96 4.29 7.51
N GLN A 70 6.28 5.57 7.60
CA GLN A 70 6.40 6.46 6.43
C GLN A 70 7.50 5.99 5.46
N LYS A 71 8.68 5.62 5.99
CA LYS A 71 9.80 5.11 5.18
C LYS A 71 9.46 3.83 4.42
N ASN A 72 8.61 2.98 5.00
CA ASN A 72 8.23 1.69 4.41
C ASN A 72 6.89 1.74 3.64
N ASP A 73 6.32 2.93 3.42
CA ASP A 73 5.02 3.12 2.73
C ASP A 73 3.93 2.19 3.33
N THR A 74 3.81 2.25 4.66
CA THR A 74 2.88 1.37 5.40
C THR A 74 1.46 1.50 4.88
N PRO A 75 0.79 0.37 4.59
CA PRO A 75 -0.49 0.40 3.89
C PRO A 75 -1.68 0.79 4.78
N VAL A 76 -1.51 0.95 6.09
CA VAL A 76 -2.59 1.19 7.05
C VAL A 76 -2.60 2.61 7.60
N PRO A 77 -3.77 3.23 7.85
CA PRO A 77 -3.84 4.52 8.51
C PRO A 77 -3.40 4.41 9.97
N LEU A 78 -2.57 5.37 10.40
CA LEU A 78 -2.05 5.48 11.76
C LEU A 78 -2.76 6.61 12.48
N LEU A 79 -3.50 6.28 13.53
CA LEU A 79 -4.18 7.21 14.43
C LEU A 79 -3.44 7.27 15.76
N ILE A 80 -3.25 8.45 16.30
CA ILE A 80 -2.51 8.62 17.55
C ILE A 80 -3.46 8.94 18.71
N LEU A 81 -3.38 8.15 19.78
CA LEU A 81 -4.13 8.40 21.00
C LEU A 81 -3.32 9.32 21.92
N LEU A 82 -3.78 10.55 22.07
CA LEU A 82 -3.15 11.61 22.86
C LEU A 82 -3.79 11.72 24.25
N ASP A 83 -3.03 12.16 25.24
CA ASP A 83 -3.58 12.62 26.54
C ASP A 83 -4.25 14.00 26.36
N ASP A 84 -3.57 14.91 25.67
CA ASP A 84 -4.02 16.26 25.37
C ASP A 84 -3.72 16.61 23.91
N ALA A 85 -4.56 17.43 23.30
CA ALA A 85 -4.47 17.83 21.89
C ALA A 85 -3.88 19.25 21.79
N ASP A 86 -2.58 19.41 21.93
CA ASP A 86 -1.91 20.67 21.61
C ASP A 86 -1.50 20.74 20.14
N ASP A 87 -1.62 21.93 19.54
CA ASP A 87 -1.40 22.16 18.12
C ASP A 87 0.02 21.82 17.64
N ALA A 88 1.02 22.02 18.51
CA ALA A 88 2.42 21.75 18.15
C ALA A 88 2.67 20.24 18.04
N THR A 89 2.16 19.46 18.97
CA THR A 89 2.23 17.99 18.93
C THR A 89 1.45 17.43 17.76
N ILE A 90 0.23 17.91 17.50
CA ILE A 90 -0.58 17.46 16.36
C ILE A 90 0.14 17.72 15.04
N THR A 91 0.69 18.93 14.84
CA THR A 91 1.42 19.29 13.62
C THR A 91 2.62 18.39 13.42
N ARG A 92 3.43 18.19 14.45
CA ARG A 92 4.60 17.31 14.41
C ARG A 92 4.25 15.87 14.05
N LEU A 93 3.20 15.31 14.67
CA LEU A 93 2.77 13.94 14.40
C LEU A 93 2.27 13.77 12.96
N ARG A 94 1.57 14.77 12.41
CA ARG A 94 1.15 14.79 11.00
C ARG A 94 2.34 14.83 10.05
N ASP A 95 3.35 15.64 10.34
CA ASP A 95 4.58 15.71 9.54
C ASP A 95 5.33 14.36 9.52
N TYR A 96 5.17 13.55 10.57
CA TYR A 96 5.74 12.21 10.65
C TYR A 96 4.82 11.11 10.11
N GLY A 97 3.66 11.46 9.54
CA GLY A 97 2.80 10.54 8.82
C GLY A 97 1.57 10.03 9.59
N ALA A 98 1.26 10.56 10.76
CA ALA A 98 -0.02 10.29 11.41
C ALA A 98 -1.17 10.87 10.56
N GLN A 99 -2.21 10.07 10.32
CA GLN A 99 -3.37 10.50 9.54
C GLN A 99 -4.38 11.26 10.37
N ASP A 100 -4.55 10.85 11.64
CA ASP A 100 -5.51 11.48 12.55
C ASP A 100 -5.11 11.23 14.01
N TYR A 101 -5.88 11.76 14.94
CA TYR A 101 -5.68 11.57 16.37
C TYR A 101 -6.98 11.40 17.14
N LEU A 102 -6.90 10.79 18.31
CA LEU A 102 -7.95 10.65 19.31
C LEU A 102 -7.45 11.22 20.63
N VAL A 103 -8.34 11.81 21.43
CA VAL A 103 -8.00 12.31 22.77
C VAL A 103 -8.59 11.38 23.83
N ARG A 104 -7.74 10.84 24.69
CA ARG A 104 -8.09 9.80 25.68
C ARG A 104 -9.27 10.20 26.55
N GLY A 105 -9.31 11.46 27.03
CA GLY A 105 -10.39 11.99 27.84
C GLY A 105 -11.70 12.26 27.11
N GLN A 106 -11.74 12.12 25.77
CA GLN A 106 -12.90 12.45 24.93
C GLN A 106 -13.38 11.24 24.10
N LEU A 107 -12.92 10.03 24.41
CA LEU A 107 -13.30 8.82 23.67
C LEU A 107 -14.81 8.57 23.86
N GLN A 108 -15.52 8.53 22.74
CA GLN A 108 -16.90 8.11 22.62
C GLN A 108 -17.02 7.13 21.46
N ASP A 109 -17.82 6.09 21.60
CA ASP A 109 -17.97 5.04 20.61
C ASP A 109 -18.25 5.61 19.20
N ALA A 110 -19.23 6.49 19.08
CA ALA A 110 -19.60 7.10 17.82
C ALA A 110 -18.48 7.93 17.19
N MET A 111 -17.64 8.59 18.01
CA MET A 111 -16.50 9.36 17.54
C MET A 111 -15.39 8.43 17.04
N VAL A 112 -15.04 7.40 17.81
CA VAL A 112 -13.99 6.42 17.44
C VAL A 112 -14.36 5.74 16.13
N HIS A 113 -15.60 5.27 16.01
CA HIS A 113 -16.12 4.63 14.79
C HIS A 113 -16.06 5.57 13.59
N ARG A 114 -16.51 6.81 13.74
CA ARG A 114 -16.50 7.80 12.65
C ARG A 114 -15.07 8.11 12.17
N VAL A 115 -14.14 8.28 13.09
CA VAL A 115 -12.73 8.59 12.75
C VAL A 115 -12.08 7.41 12.02
N LEU A 116 -12.31 6.18 12.49
CA LEU A 116 -11.83 4.97 11.83
C LEU A 116 -12.43 4.81 10.42
N ASP A 117 -13.76 4.90 10.30
CA ASP A 117 -14.45 4.81 9.03
C ASP A 117 -13.91 5.80 8.00
N TYR A 118 -13.78 7.06 8.41
CA TYR A 118 -13.26 8.11 7.54
C TYR A 118 -11.84 7.81 7.05
N ASN A 119 -10.94 7.42 7.96
CA ASN A 119 -9.55 7.17 7.60
C ASN A 119 -9.38 5.90 6.75
N ILE A 120 -10.13 4.83 7.03
CA ILE A 120 -10.14 3.60 6.21
C ILE A 120 -10.67 3.90 4.81
N GLN A 121 -11.81 4.59 4.69
CA GLN A 121 -12.38 4.97 3.39
C GLN A 121 -11.47 5.92 2.60
N LEU A 122 -10.86 6.89 3.27
CA LEU A 122 -9.91 7.81 2.63
C LEU A 122 -8.69 7.06 2.06
N LYS A 123 -8.17 6.09 2.81
CA LYS A 123 -7.09 5.23 2.35
C LYS A 123 -7.53 4.39 1.14
N GLN A 124 -8.69 3.75 1.21
CA GLN A 124 -9.23 2.95 0.10
C GLN A 124 -9.41 3.81 -1.18
N ALA A 125 -9.96 5.01 -1.04
CA ALA A 125 -10.12 5.94 -2.15
C ALA A 125 -8.76 6.37 -2.75
N ARG A 126 -7.76 6.67 -1.91
CA ARG A 126 -6.40 7.00 -2.37
C ARG A 126 -5.75 5.84 -3.10
N GLU A 127 -5.92 4.62 -2.62
CA GLU A 127 -5.38 3.43 -3.27
C GLU A 127 -6.06 3.16 -4.62
N GLN A 128 -7.39 3.34 -4.73
CA GLN A 128 -8.09 3.26 -6.00
C GLN A 128 -7.58 4.30 -7.01
N ILE A 129 -7.40 5.56 -6.59
CA ILE A 129 -6.82 6.60 -7.43
C ILE A 129 -5.39 6.22 -7.84
N ARG A 130 -4.58 5.71 -6.92
CA ARG A 130 -3.21 5.25 -7.19
C ARG A 130 -3.19 4.11 -8.21
N GLN A 131 -4.09 3.14 -8.08
CA GLN A 131 -4.22 2.04 -9.05
C GLN A 131 -4.61 2.56 -10.44
N LEU A 132 -5.58 3.48 -10.52
CA LEU A 132 -5.97 4.11 -11.78
C LEU A 132 -4.82 4.92 -12.41
N SER A 133 -4.02 5.61 -11.59
CA SER A 133 -2.88 6.41 -12.06
C SER A 133 -1.63 5.60 -12.38
N ASN A 134 -1.53 4.33 -11.95
CA ASN A 134 -0.36 3.46 -12.13
C ASN A 134 -0.54 2.42 -13.26
N ARG A 135 -1.72 2.40 -13.91
CA ARG A 135 -2.03 1.47 -14.98
C ARG A 135 -2.14 2.17 -16.33
N ASP A 136 -1.74 1.47 -17.39
CA ASP A 136 -2.02 1.84 -18.76
C ASP A 136 -3.48 1.53 -19.11
N THR A 137 -4.22 2.52 -19.58
CA THR A 137 -5.66 2.40 -19.84
C THR A 137 -6.02 1.45 -20.98
N LEU A 138 -5.10 1.25 -21.93
CA LEU A 138 -5.32 0.36 -23.07
C LEU A 138 -5.14 -1.11 -22.70
N THR A 139 -4.09 -1.41 -21.92
CA THR A 139 -3.61 -2.78 -21.69
C THR A 139 -3.88 -3.31 -20.29
N GLY A 140 -4.08 -2.42 -19.30
CA GLY A 140 -4.16 -2.77 -17.88
C GLY A 140 -2.80 -3.11 -17.25
N ALA A 141 -1.70 -3.16 -18.02
CA ALA A 141 -0.34 -3.26 -17.50
C ALA A 141 0.03 -2.02 -16.66
N LEU A 142 1.15 -2.04 -15.93
CA LEU A 142 1.64 -0.83 -15.30
C LEU A 142 1.92 0.24 -16.37
N ASN A 143 1.65 1.49 -16.07
CA ASN A 143 2.13 2.60 -16.86
C ASN A 143 3.56 3.00 -16.43
N ARG A 144 4.14 4.02 -17.03
CA ARG A 144 5.49 4.49 -16.70
C ARG A 144 5.66 4.89 -15.22
N VAL A 145 4.63 5.45 -14.60
CA VAL A 145 4.65 5.83 -13.16
C VAL A 145 4.64 4.58 -12.28
N GLY A 146 3.71 3.66 -12.56
CA GLY A 146 3.63 2.38 -11.87
C GLY A 146 4.89 1.53 -12.04
N PHE A 147 5.47 1.50 -13.23
CA PHE A 147 6.74 0.81 -13.51
C PHE A 147 7.87 1.33 -12.62
N ARG A 148 8.06 2.65 -12.56
CA ARG A 148 9.12 3.26 -11.75
C ARG A 148 8.99 2.87 -10.28
N ALA A 149 7.79 3.00 -9.72
CA ALA A 149 7.53 2.63 -8.34
C ALA A 149 7.76 1.13 -8.04
N HIS A 150 7.46 0.24 -9.01
CA HIS A 150 7.73 -1.20 -8.87
C HIS A 150 9.22 -1.51 -8.97
N LEU A 151 9.93 -0.85 -9.88
CA LEU A 151 11.38 -1.04 -10.05
C LEU A 151 12.15 -0.60 -8.79
N GLU A 152 11.81 0.57 -8.22
CA GLU A 152 12.42 1.06 -6.98
C GLU A 152 12.24 0.03 -5.84
N ARG A 153 11.04 -0.50 -5.67
CA ARG A 153 10.75 -1.54 -4.66
C ARG A 153 11.49 -2.86 -4.92
N ALA A 154 11.58 -3.29 -6.18
CA ALA A 154 12.33 -4.50 -6.54
C ALA A 154 13.83 -4.35 -6.24
N MET A 155 14.40 -3.16 -6.53
CA MET A 155 15.79 -2.84 -6.20
C MET A 155 16.04 -2.83 -4.67
N ASP A 156 15.15 -2.25 -3.89
CA ASP A 156 15.25 -2.23 -2.43
C ASP A 156 15.19 -3.65 -1.85
N ARG A 157 14.30 -4.51 -2.37
CA ARG A 157 14.22 -5.92 -1.99
C ARG A 157 15.49 -6.69 -2.37
N SER A 158 15.98 -6.49 -3.58
CA SER A 158 17.23 -7.08 -4.07
C SER A 158 18.41 -6.76 -3.14
N GLN A 159 18.56 -5.49 -2.75
CA GLN A 159 19.61 -5.09 -1.82
C GLN A 159 19.44 -5.71 -0.41
N ARG A 160 18.21 -5.78 0.08
CA ARG A 160 17.93 -6.27 1.44
C ARG A 160 18.10 -7.78 1.58
N TYR A 161 17.69 -8.54 0.56
CA TYR A 161 17.60 -10.01 0.63
C TYR A 161 18.63 -10.71 -0.23
N GLY A 162 19.44 -9.98 -1.02
CA GLY A 162 20.48 -10.57 -1.86
C GLY A 162 19.96 -11.26 -3.12
N PHE A 163 18.73 -11.00 -3.55
CA PHE A 163 18.18 -11.53 -4.80
C PHE A 163 18.65 -10.71 -6.00
N ASN A 164 18.74 -11.36 -7.16
CA ASN A 164 18.96 -10.65 -8.40
C ASN A 164 17.60 -10.25 -9.01
N THR A 165 17.57 -9.06 -9.59
CA THR A 165 16.42 -8.55 -10.35
C THR A 165 16.87 -8.35 -11.80
N ALA A 166 16.12 -8.88 -12.76
CA ALA A 166 16.35 -8.63 -14.17
C ALA A 166 15.31 -7.64 -14.73
N LEU A 167 15.77 -6.78 -15.60
CA LEU A 167 14.93 -5.83 -16.32
C LEU A 167 15.01 -6.15 -17.82
N LEU A 168 13.85 -6.46 -18.42
CA LEU A 168 13.73 -6.61 -19.86
C LEU A 168 13.03 -5.38 -20.43
N TYR A 169 13.58 -4.86 -21.51
CA TYR A 169 12.96 -3.81 -22.32
C TYR A 169 12.56 -4.40 -23.66
N ILE A 170 11.29 -4.26 -24.02
CA ILE A 170 10.70 -4.88 -25.19
C ILE A 170 10.12 -3.77 -26.08
N ASN A 171 10.50 -3.74 -27.33
CA ASN A 171 9.91 -2.89 -28.36
C ASN A 171 9.33 -3.77 -29.48
N ILE A 172 8.18 -3.37 -30.04
CA ILE A 172 7.55 -4.13 -31.13
C ILE A 172 8.08 -3.59 -32.46
N ASP A 173 8.86 -4.41 -33.13
CA ASP A 173 9.44 -4.04 -34.42
C ASP A 173 8.35 -3.69 -35.44
N GLN A 174 8.55 -2.58 -36.18
CA GLN A 174 7.71 -2.11 -37.24
C GLN A 174 6.23 -1.84 -36.84
N PHE A 175 5.96 -1.53 -35.59
CA PHE A 175 4.58 -1.25 -35.14
C PHE A 175 3.94 -0.07 -35.86
N SER A 176 4.71 0.96 -36.23
CA SER A 176 4.23 2.07 -37.09
C SER A 176 3.66 1.59 -38.38
N ASN A 177 4.28 0.60 -39.07
CA ASN A 177 3.79 0.03 -40.31
C ASN A 177 2.42 -0.64 -40.13
N VAL A 178 2.16 -1.23 -38.96
CA VAL A 178 0.83 -1.81 -38.64
C VAL A 178 -0.22 -0.72 -38.58
N ASN A 179 0.06 0.38 -37.90
CA ASN A 179 -0.86 1.52 -37.81
C ASN A 179 -1.10 2.18 -39.16
N ASP A 180 -0.05 2.31 -39.98
CA ASP A 180 -0.13 2.94 -41.30
C ASP A 180 -0.96 2.10 -42.31
N HIS A 181 -0.91 0.75 -42.19
CA HIS A 181 -1.62 -0.14 -43.12
C HIS A 181 -3.03 -0.53 -42.67
N TYR A 182 -3.23 -0.71 -41.34
CA TYR A 182 -4.46 -1.27 -40.78
C TYR A 182 -5.22 -0.29 -39.88
N GLY A 183 -4.60 0.84 -39.55
CA GLY A 183 -5.16 1.86 -38.66
C GLY A 183 -4.86 1.63 -37.18
N GLU A 184 -5.01 2.70 -36.41
CA GLU A 184 -4.72 2.71 -34.93
C GLU A 184 -5.58 1.70 -34.14
N ALA A 185 -6.83 1.46 -34.59
CA ALA A 185 -7.73 0.51 -33.91
C ALA A 185 -7.19 -0.93 -33.95
N ASP A 186 -6.62 -1.35 -35.09
CA ASP A 186 -6.00 -2.68 -35.21
C ASP A 186 -4.65 -2.75 -34.48
N GLY A 187 -3.88 -1.64 -34.46
CA GLY A 187 -2.70 -1.51 -33.62
C GLY A 187 -3.02 -1.67 -32.15
N ASP A 188 -4.09 -1.05 -31.67
CA ASP A 188 -4.56 -1.19 -30.29
C ASP A 188 -4.95 -2.64 -29.95
N VAL A 189 -5.60 -3.36 -30.85
CA VAL A 189 -5.91 -4.78 -30.69
C VAL A 189 -4.64 -5.61 -30.58
N MET A 190 -3.64 -5.33 -31.41
CA MET A 190 -2.32 -5.98 -31.37
C MET A 190 -1.62 -5.74 -30.04
N ILE A 191 -1.55 -4.49 -29.57
CA ILE A 191 -0.96 -4.10 -28.27
C ILE A 191 -1.65 -4.83 -27.11
N LYS A 192 -2.98 -4.87 -27.07
CA LYS A 192 -3.76 -5.61 -26.06
C LYS A 192 -3.43 -7.10 -26.07
N SER A 193 -3.30 -7.68 -27.26
CA SER A 193 -2.99 -9.10 -27.43
C SER A 193 -1.60 -9.44 -26.91
N ILE A 194 -0.59 -8.63 -27.24
CA ILE A 194 0.78 -8.79 -26.77
C ILE A 194 0.85 -8.64 -25.24
N SER A 195 0.25 -7.58 -24.72
CA SER A 195 0.19 -7.36 -23.27
C SER A 195 -0.39 -8.57 -22.52
N ARG A 196 -1.53 -9.11 -22.98
CA ARG A 196 -2.16 -10.30 -22.40
C ARG A 196 -1.25 -11.53 -22.46
N ARG A 197 -0.54 -11.74 -23.58
CA ARG A 197 0.40 -12.86 -23.71
C ARG A 197 1.57 -12.73 -22.76
N LEU A 198 2.12 -11.54 -22.59
CA LEU A 198 3.19 -11.27 -21.65
C LEU A 198 2.71 -11.50 -20.21
N ILE A 199 1.58 -10.91 -19.81
CA ILE A 199 1.01 -11.09 -18.45
C ILE A 199 0.80 -12.56 -18.12
N ASN A 200 0.27 -13.35 -19.06
CA ASN A 200 0.01 -14.77 -18.84
C ASN A 200 1.27 -15.64 -18.68
N LYS A 201 2.43 -15.11 -19.04
CA LYS A 201 3.70 -15.81 -18.89
C LYS A 201 4.47 -15.40 -17.64
N MET A 202 4.05 -14.33 -16.98
CA MET A 202 4.71 -13.80 -15.78
C MET A 202 4.29 -14.56 -14.53
N ARG A 203 5.22 -14.65 -13.58
CA ARG A 203 4.95 -15.11 -12.20
C ARG A 203 4.21 -14.00 -11.44
N SER A 204 3.59 -14.33 -10.31
CA SER A 204 2.93 -13.34 -9.44
C SER A 204 3.87 -12.28 -8.86
N THR A 205 5.16 -12.59 -8.79
CA THR A 205 6.23 -11.70 -8.33
C THR A 205 6.71 -10.75 -9.42
N ASP A 206 6.52 -11.10 -10.68
CA ASP A 206 7.01 -10.32 -11.82
C ASP A 206 6.06 -9.15 -12.14
N SER A 207 6.59 -8.13 -12.74
CA SER A 207 5.81 -6.95 -13.13
C SER A 207 6.00 -6.63 -14.59
N ILE A 208 4.89 -6.32 -15.29
CA ILE A 208 4.91 -5.83 -16.66
C ILE A 208 4.35 -4.43 -16.74
N ALA A 209 4.98 -3.58 -17.54
CA ALA A 209 4.55 -2.23 -17.84
C ALA A 209 4.51 -1.95 -19.34
N ARG A 210 3.60 -1.06 -19.74
CA ARG A 210 3.65 -0.37 -21.03
C ARG A 210 4.14 1.04 -20.80
N LEU A 211 5.29 1.38 -21.40
CA LEU A 211 5.94 2.67 -21.20
C LEU A 211 5.43 3.75 -22.16
N GLY A 212 4.80 3.36 -23.24
CA GLY A 212 4.18 4.20 -24.27
C GLY A 212 4.23 3.53 -25.63
N GLY A 213 3.33 3.85 -26.52
CA GLY A 213 3.31 3.29 -27.89
C GLY A 213 3.40 1.76 -27.90
N ASP A 214 4.49 1.25 -28.43
CA ASP A 214 4.85 -0.15 -28.61
C ASP A 214 5.94 -0.65 -27.64
N GLU A 215 6.27 0.18 -26.63
CA GLU A 215 7.32 -0.11 -25.66
C GLU A 215 6.76 -0.78 -24.40
N PHE A 216 7.33 -1.93 -24.04
CA PHE A 216 7.04 -2.65 -22.79
C PHE A 216 8.32 -2.83 -21.96
N ALA A 217 8.13 -2.95 -20.66
CA ALA A 217 9.19 -3.34 -19.72
C ALA A 217 8.70 -4.44 -18.80
N VAL A 218 9.59 -5.36 -18.45
CA VAL A 218 9.31 -6.44 -17.50
C VAL A 218 10.35 -6.42 -16.39
N ILE A 219 9.90 -6.49 -15.15
CA ILE A 219 10.74 -6.67 -13.98
C ILE A 219 10.57 -8.11 -13.52
N LEU A 220 11.65 -8.90 -13.58
CA LEU A 220 11.72 -10.27 -13.06
C LEU A 220 12.43 -10.22 -11.72
N GLU A 221 11.76 -10.67 -10.68
CA GLU A 221 12.31 -10.71 -9.33
C GLU A 221 12.79 -12.13 -9.00
N ASP A 222 13.77 -12.24 -8.08
CA ASP A 222 14.35 -13.51 -7.62
C ASP A 222 14.91 -14.36 -8.76
N VAL A 223 15.75 -13.72 -9.58
CA VAL A 223 16.46 -14.37 -10.69
C VAL A 223 17.69 -15.07 -10.13
N SER A 224 17.72 -16.40 -10.17
CA SER A 224 18.84 -17.20 -9.66
C SER A 224 19.88 -17.52 -10.73
N SER A 225 19.46 -17.55 -11.99
CA SER A 225 20.35 -17.89 -13.12
C SER A 225 19.93 -17.16 -14.41
N PRO A 226 20.82 -17.02 -15.39
CA PRO A 226 20.48 -16.49 -16.72
C PRO A 226 19.33 -17.25 -17.40
N ALA A 227 19.17 -18.54 -17.13
CA ALA A 227 18.09 -19.36 -17.68
C ALA A 227 16.69 -18.97 -17.15
N ASP A 228 16.60 -18.25 -16.04
CA ASP A 228 15.33 -17.73 -15.51
C ASP A 228 14.79 -16.54 -16.33
N VAL A 229 15.61 -16.01 -17.26
CA VAL A 229 15.30 -14.84 -18.09
C VAL A 229 14.98 -15.24 -19.54
N GLU A 230 15.25 -16.49 -19.95
CA GLU A 230 14.96 -17.07 -21.27
C GLU A 230 13.53 -17.66 -21.30
#